data_e76419a885ff6ce091ec28f19aa2cc28
#
_entry.id   e76419a885ff6ce091ec28f19aa2cc28
#
_cell.length_a   1.000
_cell.length_b   1.000
_cell.length_c   1.000
_cell.angle_alpha   90.00
_cell.angle_beta   90.00
_cell.angle_gamma   90.00
#
_symmetry.space_group_name_H-M   'P 1'
#
loop_
_entity.id
_entity.type
_entity.pdbx_description
1 polymer ?
#
loop_
_entity_poly.entity_id
_entity_poly.type
_entity_poly.pdbx_seq_one_letter_code
_entity_poly.pdbx_strand_id
1 'polypeptide(L)'
;FRNGFTAEVRRALVRCFEQYNAAITDYHRALQEAAGQTPSKTGPLRWFYAEGEDPTAYDQAPGFERLAHTVPANQTLAVAMTSAEHKLATGFYDFTVFALSDWKAERKRGLDGLAFSVPRAFLLHRPAVFQAMFNAFAEALPTVHGHAGFAVNVPPMDRRPNEASEYFYARRFGPGIDVGDPMRSNVRKLFTKIKTVDWLNALDADLVREVGGASSLVLPPDWFIREPLKNGGLLIQAGAAPESGISNGPGKPVVPPAAYVLLNQALRPIVADKLDTLQDGTLDSTAPLLSTVVATEGWLHRFNVPEDQLNLWWVELHKTPKVTDERTAIAEQTRKLLERMGLPVEPRS
;
A
#
# COMPACT_ATOMS: atom_id res chain seq x y z
N PHE A 1 -3.53 -10.14 5.94
CA PHE A 1 -2.85 -11.31 6.51
C PHE A 1 -3.76 -12.02 7.53
N ARG A 2 -3.31 -13.14 8.09
CA ARG A 2 -4.07 -13.93 9.08
C ARG A 2 -3.28 -14.09 10.38
N ASN A 3 -3.96 -14.58 11.42
CA ASN A 3 -3.37 -15.01 12.69
C ASN A 3 -2.67 -13.91 13.50
N GLY A 4 -3.06 -12.64 13.31
CA GLY A 4 -2.50 -11.50 14.02
C GLY A 4 -2.58 -11.56 15.55
N PHE A 5 -3.43 -12.45 16.10
CA PHE A 5 -3.53 -12.70 17.54
C PHE A 5 -2.39 -13.57 18.07
N THR A 6 -1.66 -14.29 17.22
CA THR A 6 -0.58 -15.19 17.67
C THR A 6 0.70 -14.42 17.99
N ALA A 7 1.45 -14.92 18.97
CA ALA A 7 2.72 -14.31 19.38
C ALA A 7 3.76 -14.29 18.24
N GLU A 8 3.74 -15.29 17.35
CA GLU A 8 4.64 -15.35 16.18
C GLU A 8 4.37 -14.22 15.21
N VAL A 9 3.11 -14.03 14.80
CA VAL A 9 2.72 -12.98 13.86
C VAL A 9 2.90 -11.60 14.49
N ARG A 10 2.63 -11.43 15.77
CA ARG A 10 2.88 -10.17 16.48
C ARG A 10 4.36 -9.80 16.50
N ARG A 11 5.27 -10.77 16.72
CA ARG A 11 6.72 -10.54 16.58
C ARG A 11 7.12 -10.18 15.15
N ALA A 12 6.47 -10.80 14.15
CA ALA A 12 6.71 -10.43 12.75
C ALA A 12 6.25 -8.99 12.46
N LEU A 13 5.10 -8.56 12.97
CA LEU A 13 4.61 -7.18 12.85
C LEU A 13 5.56 -6.17 13.50
N VAL A 14 6.14 -6.51 14.66
CA VAL A 14 7.16 -5.65 15.31
C VAL A 14 8.39 -5.51 14.41
N ARG A 15 8.90 -6.60 13.85
CA ARG A 15 10.03 -6.54 12.89
C ARG A 15 9.71 -5.73 11.64
N CYS A 16 8.48 -5.84 11.10
CA CYS A 16 8.04 -5.01 9.97
C CYS A 16 8.08 -3.51 10.35
N PHE A 17 7.59 -3.18 11.54
CA PHE A 17 7.65 -1.81 12.03
C PHE A 17 9.09 -1.32 12.25
N GLU A 18 9.95 -2.13 12.85
CA GLU A 18 11.36 -1.78 13.08
C GLU A 18 12.09 -1.49 11.75
N GLN A 19 11.88 -2.36 10.75
CA GLN A 19 12.45 -2.16 9.41
C GLN A 19 11.91 -0.88 8.75
N TYR A 20 10.60 -0.63 8.83
CA TYR A 20 9.99 0.60 8.34
C TYR A 20 10.56 1.83 9.06
N ASN A 21 10.56 1.82 10.41
CA ASN A 21 11.04 2.95 11.21
C ASN A 21 12.52 3.25 10.97
N ALA A 22 13.36 2.22 10.82
CA ALA A 22 14.77 2.38 10.47
C ALA A 22 14.93 3.06 9.10
N ALA A 23 14.19 2.60 8.08
CA ALA A 23 14.27 3.14 6.73
C ALA A 23 13.85 4.62 6.65
N ILE A 24 12.74 4.99 7.31
CA ILE A 24 12.26 6.38 7.30
C ILE A 24 13.14 7.31 8.16
N THR A 25 13.67 6.79 9.26
CA THR A 25 14.60 7.55 10.14
C THR A 25 15.90 7.85 9.42
N ASP A 26 16.47 6.87 8.73
CA ASP A 26 17.68 7.04 7.95
C ASP A 26 17.48 8.03 6.79
N TYR A 27 16.36 7.91 6.06
CA TYR A 27 16.03 8.87 5.02
C TYR A 27 15.80 10.28 5.55
N HIS A 28 15.10 10.43 6.67
CA HIS A 28 14.84 11.72 7.30
C HIS A 28 16.14 12.38 7.76
N ARG A 29 17.05 11.61 8.36
CA ARG A 29 18.39 12.07 8.73
C ARG A 29 19.18 12.58 7.53
N ALA A 30 19.19 11.82 6.45
CA ALA A 30 19.88 12.20 5.22
C ALA A 30 19.32 13.52 4.62
N LEU A 31 18.00 13.75 4.70
CA LEU A 31 17.41 15.02 4.27
C LEU A 31 17.80 16.19 5.15
N GLN A 32 17.88 15.99 6.47
CA GLN A 32 18.34 17.04 7.42
C GLN A 32 19.81 17.42 7.18
N GLU A 33 20.68 16.43 6.99
CA GLU A 33 22.08 16.63 6.66
C GLU A 33 22.25 17.41 5.35
N ALA A 34 21.52 17.04 4.31
CA ALA A 34 21.53 17.75 3.02
C ALA A 34 21.03 19.20 3.13
N ALA A 35 20.14 19.47 4.09
CA ALA A 35 19.66 20.83 4.38
C ALA A 35 20.56 21.61 5.33
N GLY A 36 21.71 21.06 5.76
CA GLY A 36 22.63 21.68 6.71
C GLY A 36 22.08 21.76 8.14
N GLN A 37 21.08 20.92 8.46
CA GLN A 37 20.47 20.84 9.78
C GLN A 37 21.18 19.77 10.64
N THR A 38 21.14 19.93 11.95
CA THR A 38 21.61 18.88 12.87
C THR A 38 20.62 17.72 12.81
N PRO A 39 21.06 16.49 12.47
CA PRO A 39 20.17 15.34 12.40
C PRO A 39 19.50 15.04 13.73
N SER A 40 18.18 14.82 13.68
CA SER A 40 17.42 14.34 14.83
C SER A 40 17.86 12.92 15.22
N LYS A 41 17.95 12.65 16.51
CA LYS A 41 18.18 11.29 17.03
C LYS A 41 16.94 10.41 16.89
N THR A 42 15.77 11.03 16.87
CA THR A 42 14.47 10.36 16.66
C THR A 42 14.05 10.45 15.20
N GLY A 43 13.35 9.43 14.70
CA GLY A 43 12.76 9.44 13.36
C GLY A 43 11.66 10.49 13.21
N PRO A 44 11.01 10.53 12.06
CA PRO A 44 9.97 11.52 11.76
C PRO A 44 8.62 11.26 12.45
N LEU A 45 8.41 10.10 13.09
CA LEU A 45 7.17 9.79 13.78
C LEU A 45 6.94 10.69 15.00
N ARG A 46 5.72 11.21 15.16
CA ARG A 46 5.36 12.17 16.20
C ARG A 46 4.21 11.72 17.10
N TRP A 47 3.30 10.90 16.59
CA TRP A 47 2.12 10.45 17.31
C TRP A 47 1.99 8.93 17.26
N PHE A 48 1.47 8.40 18.35
CA PHE A 48 1.14 6.99 18.55
C PHE A 48 -0.32 6.87 18.99
N TYR A 49 -1.02 5.92 18.43
CA TYR A 49 -2.42 5.60 18.72
C TYR A 49 -2.54 4.13 19.05
N ALA A 50 -3.28 3.82 20.11
CA ALA A 50 -3.72 2.47 20.45
C ALA A 50 -5.24 2.44 20.56
N GLU A 51 -5.88 1.31 20.29
CA GLU A 51 -7.33 1.15 20.38
C GLU A 51 -7.82 1.45 21.80
N GLY A 52 -8.79 2.38 21.91
CA GLY A 52 -9.38 2.75 23.18
C GLY A 52 -8.58 3.75 24.02
N GLU A 53 -7.46 4.27 23.52
CA GLU A 53 -6.61 5.24 24.20
C GLU A 53 -6.56 6.58 23.48
N ASP A 54 -6.29 7.65 24.20
CA ASP A 54 -6.04 8.94 23.62
C ASP A 54 -4.70 8.97 22.86
N PRO A 55 -4.59 9.73 21.77
CA PRO A 55 -3.33 9.91 21.05
C PRO A 55 -2.21 10.41 21.95
N THR A 56 -1.09 9.73 21.93
CA THR A 56 0.10 10.03 22.76
C THR A 56 1.26 10.47 21.88
N ALA A 57 2.12 11.38 22.35
CA ALA A 57 3.35 11.71 21.68
C ALA A 57 4.22 10.46 21.52
N TYR A 58 4.80 10.28 20.34
CA TYR A 58 5.50 9.02 19.99
C TYR A 58 6.63 8.65 20.95
N ASP A 59 7.38 9.65 21.44
CA ASP A 59 8.48 9.49 22.38
C ASP A 59 8.02 9.14 23.81
N GLN A 60 6.75 9.34 24.13
CA GLN A 60 6.13 9.04 25.42
C GLN A 60 5.27 7.76 25.38
N ALA A 61 5.06 7.22 24.19
CA ALA A 61 4.21 6.05 23.98
C ALA A 61 4.82 4.77 24.58
N PRO A 62 3.99 3.78 24.94
CA PRO A 62 4.46 2.49 25.49
C PRO A 62 5.32 1.67 24.51
N GLY A 63 5.37 2.08 23.25
CA GLY A 63 6.03 1.37 22.17
C GLY A 63 5.20 0.21 21.61
N PHE A 64 5.32 0.01 20.29
CA PHE A 64 4.56 -1.03 19.60
C PHE A 64 4.93 -2.45 20.07
N GLU A 65 6.22 -2.71 20.29
CA GLU A 65 6.70 -4.01 20.79
C GLU A 65 6.03 -4.39 22.11
N ARG A 66 5.97 -3.46 23.07
CA ARG A 66 5.31 -3.71 24.37
C ARG A 66 3.84 -4.09 24.16
N LEU A 67 3.07 -3.35 23.36
CA LEU A 67 1.66 -3.65 23.12
C LEU A 67 1.49 -5.00 22.40
N ALA A 68 2.33 -5.30 21.42
CA ALA A 68 2.32 -6.58 20.72
C ALA A 68 2.53 -7.77 21.66
N HIS A 69 3.28 -7.58 22.74
CA HIS A 69 3.51 -8.62 23.76
C HIS A 69 2.45 -8.64 24.87
N THR A 70 1.89 -7.48 25.26
CA THR A 70 1.03 -7.39 26.45
C THR A 70 -0.46 -7.47 26.15
N VAL A 71 -0.91 -7.07 24.95
CA VAL A 71 -2.33 -7.19 24.57
C VAL A 71 -2.71 -8.66 24.46
N PRO A 72 -3.70 -9.16 25.23
CA PRO A 72 -4.10 -10.56 25.20
C PRO A 72 -4.62 -11.00 23.83
N ALA A 73 -4.52 -12.29 23.51
CA ALA A 73 -4.98 -12.84 22.22
C ALA A 73 -6.49 -12.63 21.96
N ASN A 74 -7.29 -12.60 23.04
CA ASN A 74 -8.73 -12.37 22.98
C ASN A 74 -9.14 -10.90 22.80
N GLN A 75 -8.16 -9.99 22.68
CA GLN A 75 -8.37 -8.58 22.39
C GLN A 75 -7.77 -8.20 21.02
N THR A 76 -8.38 -7.22 20.37
CA THR A 76 -7.86 -6.65 19.12
C THR A 76 -6.60 -5.85 19.43
N LEU A 77 -5.56 -6.02 18.62
CA LEU A 77 -4.38 -5.15 18.63
C LEU A 77 -4.51 -4.17 17.45
N ALA A 78 -4.88 -2.93 17.74
CA ALA A 78 -4.93 -1.86 16.74
C ALA A 78 -4.05 -0.71 17.19
N VAL A 79 -3.08 -0.38 16.35
CA VAL A 79 -2.13 0.72 16.57
C VAL A 79 -1.89 1.48 15.28
N ALA A 80 -1.64 2.77 15.41
CA ALA A 80 -1.17 3.60 14.31
C ALA A 80 -0.08 4.57 14.78
N MET A 81 0.91 4.81 13.94
CA MET A 81 1.96 5.80 14.14
C MET A 81 1.99 6.74 12.95
N THR A 82 2.17 8.03 13.20
CA THR A 82 2.20 9.05 12.14
C THR A 82 3.22 10.14 12.40
N SER A 83 3.71 10.74 11.32
CA SER A 83 4.58 11.92 11.34
C SER A 83 3.81 13.25 11.30
N ALA A 84 2.50 13.23 11.41
CA ALA A 84 1.64 14.41 11.33
C ALA A 84 2.04 15.49 12.34
N GLU A 85 1.82 16.76 12.00
CA GLU A 85 2.10 17.88 12.92
C GLU A 85 1.16 17.88 14.12
N HIS A 86 -0.10 17.52 13.88
CA HIS A 86 -1.13 17.42 14.89
C HIS A 86 -1.74 16.02 14.90
N LYS A 87 -2.22 15.61 16.06
CA LYS A 87 -2.77 14.27 16.29
C LYS A 87 -3.87 13.81 15.30
N LEU A 88 -4.61 14.72 14.67
CA LEU A 88 -5.65 14.42 13.69
C LEU A 88 -5.30 14.90 12.27
N ALA A 89 -4.05 15.32 12.05
CA ALA A 89 -3.59 15.74 10.73
C ALA A 89 -3.03 14.58 9.92
N THR A 90 -2.87 14.80 8.64
CA THR A 90 -2.20 13.88 7.72
C THR A 90 -0.68 13.97 7.88
N GLY A 91 -0.02 12.84 8.05
CA GLY A 91 1.44 12.74 8.05
C GLY A 91 1.98 12.27 6.70
N PHE A 92 3.28 12.39 6.49
CA PHE A 92 3.95 11.82 5.32
C PHE A 92 4.35 10.36 5.52
N TYR A 93 4.55 9.97 6.77
CA TYR A 93 4.93 8.63 7.17
C TYR A 93 3.89 8.12 8.16
N ASP A 94 3.26 7.01 7.79
CA ASP A 94 2.26 6.36 8.63
C ASP A 94 2.52 4.86 8.63
N PHE A 95 2.29 4.22 9.79
CA PHE A 95 2.32 2.78 9.93
C PHE A 95 1.13 2.36 10.80
N THR A 96 0.27 1.51 10.28
CA THR A 96 -0.96 1.10 10.93
C THR A 96 -1.07 -0.42 10.92
N VAL A 97 -1.41 -0.99 12.08
CA VAL A 97 -1.71 -2.41 12.25
C VAL A 97 -3.09 -2.57 12.86
N PHE A 98 -3.83 -3.53 12.33
CA PHE A 98 -5.09 -3.99 12.89
C PHE A 98 -5.08 -5.52 12.90
N ALA A 99 -4.88 -6.12 14.07
CA ALA A 99 -4.89 -7.55 14.29
C ALA A 99 -6.10 -7.96 15.12
N LEU A 100 -6.94 -8.82 14.56
CA LEU A 100 -8.15 -9.33 15.20
C LEU A 100 -7.82 -10.14 16.46
N SER A 101 -8.74 -10.13 17.41
CA SER A 101 -8.73 -11.14 18.48
C SER A 101 -8.96 -12.55 17.92
N ASP A 102 -8.47 -13.56 18.63
CA ASP A 102 -8.58 -14.98 18.29
C ASP A 102 -10.00 -15.39 17.88
N TRP A 103 -11.00 -15.11 18.74
CA TRP A 103 -12.39 -15.46 18.49
C TRP A 103 -13.02 -14.74 17.27
N LYS A 104 -12.54 -13.53 16.94
CA LYS A 104 -12.98 -12.82 15.71
C LYS A 104 -12.36 -13.46 14.47
N ALA A 105 -11.08 -13.84 14.55
CA ALA A 105 -10.37 -14.52 13.47
C ALA A 105 -10.97 -15.91 13.19
N GLU A 106 -11.21 -16.71 14.23
CA GLU A 106 -11.87 -18.02 14.12
C GLU A 106 -13.27 -17.93 13.48
N ARG A 107 -14.02 -16.89 13.80
CA ARG A 107 -15.34 -16.61 13.21
C ARG A 107 -15.27 -15.93 11.84
N LYS A 108 -14.10 -15.82 11.23
CA LYS A 108 -13.89 -15.17 9.92
C LYS A 108 -14.51 -13.77 9.84
N ARG A 109 -14.32 -12.95 10.88
CA ARG A 109 -14.87 -11.58 10.91
C ARG A 109 -14.10 -10.61 10.02
N GLY A 110 -12.97 -11.01 9.47
CA GLY A 110 -12.12 -10.26 8.54
C GLY A 110 -10.70 -10.80 8.54
N LEU A 111 -9.89 -10.27 7.68
CA LEU A 111 -8.43 -10.42 7.70
C LEU A 111 -7.83 -9.39 8.67
N ASP A 112 -6.62 -9.64 9.10
CA ASP A 112 -5.78 -8.65 9.76
C ASP A 112 -5.23 -7.68 8.71
N GLY A 113 -4.90 -6.46 9.12
CA GLY A 113 -4.39 -5.42 8.23
C GLY A 113 -3.05 -4.86 8.69
N LEU A 114 -2.17 -4.60 7.73
CA LEU A 114 -0.98 -3.76 7.88
C LEU A 114 -0.97 -2.77 6.72
N ALA A 115 -0.82 -1.50 7.03
CA ALA A 115 -0.64 -0.45 6.05
C ALA A 115 0.53 0.45 6.45
N PHE A 116 1.31 0.90 5.47
CA PHE A 116 2.34 1.89 5.69
C PHE A 116 2.41 2.86 4.52
N SER A 117 2.80 4.09 4.79
CA SER A 117 2.98 5.10 3.77
C SER A 117 4.34 5.80 3.89
N VAL A 118 4.84 6.25 2.75
CA VAL A 118 6.02 7.12 2.64
C VAL A 118 5.72 8.22 1.62
N PRO A 119 6.35 9.39 1.72
CA PRO A 119 6.16 10.43 0.71
C PRO A 119 6.72 9.99 -0.65
N ARG A 120 6.13 10.51 -1.73
CA ARG A 120 6.59 10.24 -3.10
C ARG A 120 8.10 10.49 -3.26
N ALA A 121 8.65 11.49 -2.58
CA ALA A 121 10.09 11.78 -2.61
C ALA A 121 10.94 10.60 -2.10
N PHE A 122 10.49 9.89 -1.05
CA PHE A 122 11.16 8.68 -0.57
C PHE A 122 11.24 7.64 -1.70
N LEU A 123 10.12 7.38 -2.36
CA LEU A 123 10.08 6.41 -3.45
C LEU A 123 10.98 6.80 -4.62
N LEU A 124 11.04 8.09 -4.97
CA LEU A 124 11.91 8.58 -6.05
C LEU A 124 13.39 8.42 -5.71
N HIS A 125 13.76 8.57 -4.46
CA HIS A 125 15.15 8.49 -4.01
C HIS A 125 15.58 7.05 -3.66
N ARG A 126 14.67 6.24 -3.15
CA ARG A 126 14.95 4.90 -2.60
C ARG A 126 13.90 3.85 -3.05
N PRO A 127 13.65 3.69 -4.36
CA PRO A 127 12.62 2.77 -4.83
C PRO A 127 12.88 1.32 -4.40
N ALA A 128 14.14 0.88 -4.43
CA ALA A 128 14.53 -0.47 -4.02
C ALA A 128 14.26 -0.73 -2.53
N VAL A 129 14.45 0.26 -1.66
CA VAL A 129 14.15 0.13 -0.21
C VAL A 129 12.66 -0.06 0.01
N PHE A 130 11.80 0.70 -0.71
CA PHE A 130 10.36 0.54 -0.62
C PHE A 130 9.90 -0.85 -1.09
N GLN A 131 10.41 -1.31 -2.24
CA GLN A 131 10.12 -2.65 -2.76
C GLN A 131 10.56 -3.73 -1.78
N ALA A 132 11.79 -3.62 -1.25
CA ALA A 132 12.33 -4.58 -0.29
C ALA A 132 11.47 -4.64 0.99
N MET A 133 10.97 -3.50 1.50
CA MET A 133 10.05 -3.48 2.64
C MET A 133 8.74 -4.21 2.31
N PHE A 134 8.10 -3.88 1.17
CA PHE A 134 6.86 -4.54 0.77
C PHE A 134 7.04 -6.07 0.65
N ASN A 135 8.09 -6.52 -0.04
CA ASN A 135 8.41 -7.92 -0.24
C ASN A 135 8.68 -8.63 1.11
N ALA A 136 9.51 -8.00 1.96
CA ALA A 136 9.84 -8.55 3.28
C ALA A 136 8.61 -8.67 4.18
N PHE A 137 7.70 -7.70 4.15
CA PHE A 137 6.47 -7.75 4.95
C PHE A 137 5.51 -8.82 4.43
N ALA A 138 5.37 -8.94 3.11
CA ALA A 138 4.57 -10.00 2.51
C ALA A 138 5.11 -11.40 2.82
N GLU A 139 6.45 -11.56 2.92
CA GLU A 139 7.10 -12.81 3.27
C GLU A 139 7.07 -13.13 4.77
N ALA A 140 7.17 -12.10 5.63
CA ALA A 140 7.23 -12.28 7.09
C ALA A 140 5.86 -12.59 7.71
N LEU A 141 4.78 -12.20 7.05
CA LEU A 141 3.41 -12.37 7.53
C LEU A 141 2.72 -13.53 6.81
N PRO A 142 1.71 -14.17 7.41
CA PRO A 142 0.82 -15.09 6.71
C PRO A 142 -0.12 -14.31 5.79
N THR A 143 0.47 -13.68 4.77
CA THR A 143 -0.20 -12.76 3.84
C THR A 143 -1.22 -13.52 3.01
N VAL A 144 -2.43 -12.98 2.89
CA VAL A 144 -3.45 -13.44 1.95
C VAL A 144 -3.32 -12.66 0.65
N HIS A 145 -3.37 -11.35 0.75
CA HIS A 145 -3.10 -10.43 -0.36
C HIS A 145 -2.57 -9.10 0.16
N GLY A 146 -1.91 -8.37 -0.71
CA GLY A 146 -1.45 -7.02 -0.47
C GLY A 146 -1.22 -6.29 -1.78
N HIS A 147 -1.25 -4.97 -1.75
CA HIS A 147 -0.86 -4.14 -2.88
C HIS A 147 -0.18 -2.86 -2.40
N ALA A 148 0.62 -2.26 -3.26
CA ALA A 148 1.25 -0.97 -2.99
C ALA A 148 1.47 -0.17 -4.28
N GLY A 149 1.18 1.12 -4.21
CA GLY A 149 1.32 2.09 -5.28
C GLY A 149 1.01 3.49 -4.79
N PHE A 150 0.50 4.33 -5.66
CA PHE A 150 0.10 5.67 -5.26
C PHE A 150 -1.27 5.66 -4.56
N ALA A 151 -1.35 6.39 -3.45
CA ALA A 151 -2.59 6.66 -2.73
C ALA A 151 -2.64 8.13 -2.29
N VAL A 152 -3.83 8.62 -2.01
CA VAL A 152 -3.99 9.89 -1.31
C VAL A 152 -3.82 9.61 0.18
N ASN A 153 -2.86 10.28 0.80
CA ASN A 153 -2.64 10.12 2.23
C ASN A 153 -3.71 10.88 3.03
N VAL A 154 -4.26 10.22 4.02
CA VAL A 154 -5.28 10.77 4.93
C VAL A 154 -4.93 10.39 6.38
N PRO A 155 -5.44 11.12 7.38
CA PRO A 155 -5.15 10.79 8.77
C PRO A 155 -5.48 9.33 9.09
N PRO A 156 -4.60 8.59 9.78
CA PRO A 156 -4.83 7.17 10.05
C PRO A 156 -6.00 6.92 11.02
N MET A 157 -6.35 7.90 11.86
CA MET A 157 -7.37 7.75 12.90
C MET A 157 -8.70 8.43 12.58
N ASP A 158 -8.71 9.49 11.82
CA ASP A 158 -9.93 10.25 11.49
C ASP A 158 -10.07 10.41 9.98
N ARG A 159 -10.30 9.28 9.31
CA ARG A 159 -10.41 9.25 7.85
C ARG A 159 -11.69 9.86 7.34
N ARG A 160 -12.81 9.64 8.05
CA ARG A 160 -14.16 9.96 7.56
C ARG A 160 -14.33 11.41 7.08
N PRO A 161 -13.88 12.45 7.78
CA PRO A 161 -13.97 13.83 7.29
C PRO A 161 -13.13 14.09 6.03
N ASN A 162 -12.13 13.24 5.75
CA ASN A 162 -11.19 13.40 4.66
C ASN A 162 -11.50 12.53 3.43
N GLU A 163 -12.50 11.65 3.52
CA GLU A 163 -12.87 10.72 2.43
C GLU A 163 -13.25 11.44 1.13
N ALA A 164 -13.94 12.57 1.22
CA ALA A 164 -14.29 13.39 0.07
C ALA A 164 -13.04 13.93 -0.64
N SER A 165 -12.08 14.43 0.13
CA SER A 165 -10.80 14.93 -0.39
C SER A 165 -9.97 13.80 -0.99
N GLU A 166 -9.92 12.64 -0.33
CA GLU A 166 -9.23 11.45 -0.84
C GLU A 166 -9.73 11.10 -2.26
N TYR A 167 -11.04 10.94 -2.42
CA TYR A 167 -11.61 10.55 -3.71
C TYR A 167 -11.51 11.66 -4.76
N PHE A 168 -11.68 12.92 -4.36
CA PHE A 168 -11.50 14.06 -5.25
C PHE A 168 -10.08 14.10 -5.84
N TYR A 169 -9.06 13.96 -5.01
CA TYR A 169 -7.68 13.98 -5.47
C TYR A 169 -7.32 12.72 -6.27
N ALA A 170 -7.80 11.54 -5.90
CA ALA A 170 -7.60 10.34 -6.69
C ALA A 170 -8.17 10.50 -8.10
N ARG A 171 -9.38 11.01 -8.24
CA ARG A 171 -9.97 11.31 -9.57
C ARG A 171 -9.21 12.38 -10.33
N ARG A 172 -8.64 13.36 -9.64
CA ARG A 172 -7.87 14.45 -10.27
C ARG A 172 -6.53 13.96 -10.79
N PHE A 173 -5.85 13.10 -10.08
CA PHE A 173 -4.50 12.65 -10.42
C PHE A 173 -4.48 11.41 -11.31
N GLY A 174 -5.52 10.59 -11.28
CA GLY A 174 -5.68 9.48 -12.20
C GLY A 174 -6.20 8.20 -11.57
N PRO A 175 -6.66 7.25 -12.41
CA PRO A 175 -7.32 6.03 -11.97
C PRO A 175 -6.37 5.02 -11.30
N GLY A 176 -5.06 5.18 -11.41
CA GLY A 176 -4.06 4.36 -10.72
C GLY A 176 -3.86 4.72 -9.25
N ILE A 177 -4.53 5.77 -8.74
CA ILE A 177 -4.46 6.15 -7.33
C ILE A 177 -5.42 5.26 -6.53
N ASP A 178 -4.91 4.60 -5.48
CA ASP A 178 -5.75 3.82 -4.58
C ASP A 178 -6.55 4.71 -3.63
N VAL A 179 -7.74 4.26 -3.26
CA VAL A 179 -8.66 4.93 -2.32
C VAL A 179 -9.31 3.94 -1.36
N GLY A 180 -9.81 4.45 -0.26
CA GLY A 180 -10.50 3.70 0.78
C GLY A 180 -9.57 3.20 1.89
N ASP A 181 -10.18 2.94 3.02
CA ASP A 181 -9.49 2.50 4.22
C ASP A 181 -9.13 0.99 4.14
N PRO A 182 -7.84 0.62 4.13
CA PRO A 182 -7.44 -0.79 4.14
C PRO A 182 -7.87 -1.52 5.43
N MET A 183 -8.15 -0.79 6.52
CA MET A 183 -8.60 -1.35 7.79
C MET A 183 -10.13 -1.51 7.86
N ARG A 184 -10.87 -1.05 6.86
CA ARG A 184 -12.33 -1.16 6.81
C ARG A 184 -12.79 -2.62 6.77
N SER A 185 -13.82 -2.95 7.54
CA SER A 185 -14.26 -4.33 7.75
C SER A 185 -14.68 -5.06 6.46
N ASN A 186 -15.31 -4.36 5.50
CA ASN A 186 -15.70 -4.93 4.22
C ASN A 186 -14.49 -5.25 3.34
N VAL A 187 -13.46 -4.39 3.32
CA VAL A 187 -12.20 -4.64 2.62
C VAL A 187 -11.46 -5.82 3.25
N ARG A 188 -11.41 -5.90 4.58
CA ARG A 188 -10.79 -7.01 5.30
C ARG A 188 -11.55 -8.35 5.20
N LYS A 189 -12.77 -8.36 4.67
CA LYS A 189 -13.52 -9.59 4.35
C LYS A 189 -13.20 -10.19 2.98
N LEU A 190 -12.27 -9.64 2.25
CA LEU A 190 -11.81 -10.17 0.96
C LEU A 190 -10.87 -11.39 1.19
N PHE A 191 -11.42 -12.53 1.62
CA PHE A 191 -10.64 -13.75 1.92
C PHE A 191 -10.15 -14.48 0.68
N THR A 192 -10.88 -14.35 -0.43
CA THR A 192 -10.65 -15.07 -1.70
C THR A 192 -10.63 -14.12 -2.90
N LYS A 193 -10.61 -12.85 -2.64
CA LYS A 193 -10.58 -11.78 -3.66
C LYS A 193 -9.59 -10.71 -3.24
N ILE A 194 -9.19 -9.87 -4.19
CA ILE A 194 -8.42 -8.64 -3.96
C ILE A 194 -9.27 -7.43 -4.29
N LYS A 195 -9.03 -6.31 -3.62
CA LYS A 195 -9.74 -5.05 -3.90
C LYS A 195 -9.36 -4.48 -5.27
N THR A 196 -8.10 -4.53 -5.60
CA THR A 196 -7.52 -3.91 -6.80
C THR A 196 -6.16 -4.51 -7.11
N VAL A 197 -5.65 -4.23 -8.28
CA VAL A 197 -4.24 -4.38 -8.64
C VAL A 197 -3.53 -3.04 -8.52
N ASP A 198 -2.20 -3.08 -8.33
CA ASP A 198 -1.36 -1.90 -8.23
C ASP A 198 0.05 -2.21 -8.72
N TRP A 199 1.00 -1.29 -8.53
CA TRP A 199 2.40 -1.47 -8.90
C TRP A 199 3.03 -2.72 -8.28
N LEU A 200 2.89 -2.91 -6.95
CA LEU A 200 3.31 -4.13 -6.27
C LEU A 200 2.07 -4.88 -5.77
N ASN A 201 2.08 -6.18 -5.95
CA ASN A 201 0.98 -7.06 -5.53
C ASN A 201 1.55 -8.31 -4.86
N ALA A 202 0.92 -8.75 -3.79
CA ALA A 202 1.22 -10.00 -3.10
C ALA A 202 -0.04 -10.86 -3.05
N LEU A 203 0.08 -12.13 -3.39
CA LEU A 203 -1.01 -13.12 -3.40
C LEU A 203 -0.58 -14.36 -2.64
N ASP A 204 -1.46 -14.95 -1.84
CA ASP A 204 -1.19 -16.26 -1.24
C ASP A 204 -1.31 -17.40 -2.27
N ALA A 205 -0.95 -18.60 -1.85
CA ALA A 205 -1.00 -19.80 -2.71
C ALA A 205 -2.43 -20.14 -3.17
N ASP A 206 -3.45 -19.81 -2.37
CA ASP A 206 -4.85 -20.08 -2.71
C ASP A 206 -5.32 -19.15 -3.83
N LEU A 207 -5.02 -17.87 -3.75
CA LEU A 207 -5.32 -16.89 -4.80
C LEU A 207 -4.53 -17.19 -6.09
N VAL A 208 -3.26 -17.59 -5.96
CA VAL A 208 -2.46 -18.01 -7.12
C VAL A 208 -3.06 -19.25 -7.79
N ARG A 209 -3.59 -20.20 -7.03
CA ARG A 209 -4.28 -21.38 -7.58
C ARG A 209 -5.57 -21.01 -8.27
N GLU A 210 -6.34 -20.08 -7.72
CA GLU A 210 -7.62 -19.63 -8.30
C GLU A 210 -7.44 -19.00 -9.68
N VAL A 211 -6.31 -18.36 -9.96
CA VAL A 211 -5.98 -17.84 -11.30
C VAL A 211 -5.29 -18.87 -12.22
N GLY A 212 -5.29 -20.15 -11.83
CA GLY A 212 -4.70 -21.25 -12.62
C GLY A 212 -3.18 -21.45 -12.40
N GLY A 213 -2.60 -20.84 -11.38
CA GLY A 213 -1.18 -20.94 -11.04
C GLY A 213 -0.33 -19.81 -11.66
N ALA A 214 0.88 -19.63 -11.15
CA ALA A 214 1.78 -18.57 -11.60
C ALA A 214 2.16 -18.70 -13.10
N SER A 215 2.18 -19.90 -13.65
CA SER A 215 2.50 -20.16 -15.07
C SER A 215 1.36 -19.76 -16.02
N SER A 216 0.12 -19.71 -15.56
CA SER A 216 -1.03 -19.31 -16.38
C SER A 216 -1.12 -17.81 -16.60
N LEU A 217 -0.40 -17.03 -15.80
CA LEU A 217 -0.37 -15.56 -15.93
C LEU A 217 0.47 -15.18 -17.15
N VAL A 218 -0.20 -14.89 -18.27
CA VAL A 218 0.45 -14.46 -19.53
C VAL A 218 0.77 -12.98 -19.42
N LEU A 219 1.91 -12.66 -18.80
CA LEU A 219 2.40 -11.31 -18.58
C LEU A 219 3.84 -11.20 -19.10
N PRO A 220 4.18 -10.21 -19.95
CA PRO A 220 5.51 -10.09 -20.54
C PRO A 220 6.55 -9.70 -19.46
N PRO A 221 7.67 -10.44 -19.38
CA PRO A 221 8.67 -10.28 -18.33
C PRO A 221 9.37 -8.91 -18.35
N ASP A 222 9.35 -8.22 -19.47
CA ASP A 222 9.93 -6.88 -19.60
C ASP A 222 9.20 -5.83 -18.76
N TRP A 223 7.91 -6.01 -18.51
CA TRP A 223 7.06 -5.08 -17.74
C TRP A 223 6.54 -5.67 -16.45
N PHE A 224 6.63 -7.01 -16.27
CA PHE A 224 6.14 -7.67 -15.08
C PHE A 224 7.20 -8.57 -14.46
N ILE A 225 7.56 -8.28 -13.21
CA ILE A 225 8.39 -9.19 -12.43
C ILE A 225 7.49 -10.07 -11.58
N ARG A 226 7.77 -11.37 -11.55
CA ARG A 226 7.06 -12.36 -10.75
C ARG A 226 8.07 -13.09 -9.88
N GLU A 227 7.91 -13.01 -8.57
CA GLU A 227 8.80 -13.64 -7.59
C GLU A 227 7.97 -14.55 -6.68
N PRO A 228 8.31 -15.85 -6.56
CA PRO A 228 7.58 -16.75 -5.68
C PRO A 228 7.86 -16.40 -4.22
N LEU A 229 6.80 -16.45 -3.39
CA LEU A 229 6.92 -16.41 -1.93
C LEU A 229 7.20 -17.84 -1.41
N LYS A 230 7.89 -17.96 -0.27
CA LYS A 230 8.24 -19.25 0.36
C LYS A 230 7.00 -20.10 0.72
N ASN A 231 5.87 -19.45 0.98
CA ASN A 231 4.61 -20.12 1.28
C ASN A 231 3.83 -20.59 0.04
N GLY A 232 4.42 -20.51 -1.16
CA GLY A 232 3.78 -20.85 -2.44
C GLY A 232 2.94 -19.71 -3.05
N GLY A 233 2.93 -18.56 -2.43
CA GLY A 233 2.34 -17.33 -2.96
C GLY A 233 3.18 -16.68 -4.05
N LEU A 234 2.77 -15.51 -4.51
CA LEU A 234 3.41 -14.80 -5.60
C LEU A 234 3.46 -13.28 -5.32
N LEU A 235 4.63 -12.70 -5.54
CA LEU A 235 4.80 -11.26 -5.69
C LEU A 235 4.76 -10.91 -7.17
N ILE A 236 4.04 -9.84 -7.52
CA ILE A 236 3.95 -9.33 -8.88
C ILE A 236 4.23 -7.83 -8.86
N GLN A 237 5.25 -7.41 -9.59
CA GLN A 237 5.47 -5.99 -9.90
C GLN A 237 4.91 -5.70 -11.29
N ALA A 238 4.08 -4.68 -11.43
CA ALA A 238 3.44 -4.23 -12.66
C ALA A 238 3.98 -2.87 -13.10
N GLY A 239 4.89 -2.88 -14.05
CA GLY A 239 5.60 -1.68 -14.52
C GLY A 239 6.83 -1.33 -13.70
N ALA A 240 7.64 -0.42 -14.23
CA ALA A 240 8.92 -0.02 -13.64
C ALA A 240 8.75 0.79 -12.34
N ALA A 241 7.70 1.60 -12.25
CA ALA A 241 7.37 2.46 -11.14
C ALA A 241 5.84 2.53 -10.96
N PRO A 242 5.32 2.99 -9.81
CA PRO A 242 3.90 3.21 -9.66
C PRO A 242 3.42 4.32 -10.59
N GLU A 243 2.25 4.10 -11.19
CA GLU A 243 1.64 5.02 -12.13
C GLU A 243 0.25 5.46 -11.66
N SER A 244 -0.03 6.76 -11.80
CA SER A 244 -1.37 7.28 -11.53
C SER A 244 -2.34 7.11 -12.71
N GLY A 245 -1.82 6.85 -13.90
CA GLY A 245 -2.58 7.02 -15.13
C GLY A 245 -2.76 8.50 -15.49
N ILE A 246 -3.68 8.79 -16.40
CA ILE A 246 -3.95 10.15 -16.88
C ILE A 246 -5.39 10.55 -16.53
N SER A 247 -5.54 11.71 -15.92
CA SER A 247 -6.82 12.38 -15.74
C SER A 247 -6.83 13.70 -16.53
N ASN A 248 -7.66 13.75 -17.56
CA ASN A 248 -7.76 14.94 -18.44
C ASN A 248 -8.73 16.02 -17.90
N GLY A 249 -9.19 15.87 -16.67
CA GLY A 249 -10.14 16.77 -16.01
C GLY A 249 -11.60 16.31 -16.06
N PRO A 250 -12.52 17.06 -15.45
CA PRO A 250 -13.92 16.69 -15.35
C PRO A 250 -14.55 16.42 -16.73
N GLY A 251 -15.26 15.29 -16.85
CA GLY A 251 -15.97 14.92 -18.07
C GLY A 251 -15.11 14.44 -19.24
N LYS A 252 -13.79 14.40 -19.08
CA LYS A 252 -12.88 13.84 -20.08
C LYS A 252 -12.54 12.39 -19.75
N PRO A 253 -12.23 11.56 -20.77
CA PRO A 253 -11.80 10.20 -20.55
C PRO A 253 -10.56 10.14 -19.65
N VAL A 254 -10.57 9.22 -18.70
CA VAL A 254 -9.40 8.85 -17.92
C VAL A 254 -8.67 7.70 -18.62
N VAL A 255 -7.35 7.69 -18.54
CA VAL A 255 -6.53 6.61 -19.11
C VAL A 255 -5.82 5.90 -17.95
N PRO A 256 -6.23 4.65 -17.62
CA PRO A 256 -5.56 3.88 -16.59
C PRO A 256 -4.14 3.45 -17.03
N PRO A 257 -3.25 3.12 -16.10
CA PRO A 257 -1.95 2.55 -16.42
C PRO A 257 -2.11 1.23 -17.20
N ALA A 258 -1.44 1.08 -18.34
CA ALA A 258 -1.56 -0.10 -19.17
C ALA A 258 -1.16 -1.40 -18.44
N ALA A 259 -0.10 -1.34 -17.62
CA ALA A 259 0.32 -2.46 -16.79
C ALA A 259 -0.77 -2.90 -15.81
N TYR A 260 -1.51 -1.95 -15.21
CA TYR A 260 -2.58 -2.29 -14.27
C TYR A 260 -3.80 -2.89 -14.97
N VAL A 261 -4.15 -2.40 -16.18
CA VAL A 261 -5.22 -2.99 -17.00
C VAL A 261 -4.90 -4.45 -17.35
N LEU A 262 -3.69 -4.72 -17.82
CA LEU A 262 -3.30 -6.08 -18.21
C LEU A 262 -3.16 -7.01 -17.01
N LEU A 263 -2.63 -6.52 -15.87
CA LEU A 263 -2.59 -7.30 -14.64
C LEU A 263 -4.00 -7.57 -14.10
N ASN A 264 -4.88 -6.57 -14.11
CA ASN A 264 -6.28 -6.74 -13.70
C ASN A 264 -7.00 -7.81 -14.55
N GLN A 265 -6.75 -7.84 -15.85
CA GLN A 265 -7.30 -8.87 -16.73
C GLN A 265 -6.74 -10.25 -16.38
N ALA A 266 -5.43 -10.38 -16.15
CA ALA A 266 -4.80 -11.64 -15.77
C ALA A 266 -5.28 -12.17 -14.41
N LEU A 267 -5.57 -11.26 -13.48
CA LEU A 267 -6.07 -11.57 -12.13
C LEU A 267 -7.59 -11.49 -12.01
N ARG A 268 -8.33 -11.34 -13.13
CA ARG A 268 -9.79 -11.14 -13.15
C ARG A 268 -10.59 -12.12 -12.28
N PRO A 269 -10.27 -13.42 -12.22
CA PRO A 269 -10.98 -14.37 -11.37
C PRO A 269 -10.97 -14.03 -9.89
N ILE A 270 -9.93 -13.32 -9.41
CA ILE A 270 -9.76 -12.95 -7.98
C ILE A 270 -9.99 -11.48 -7.69
N VAL A 271 -10.15 -10.61 -8.68
CA VAL A 271 -10.54 -9.21 -8.43
C VAL A 271 -12.00 -9.14 -7.97
N ALA A 272 -12.29 -8.34 -6.96
CA ALA A 272 -13.64 -8.18 -6.44
C ALA A 272 -14.51 -7.40 -7.44
N ASP A 273 -15.66 -7.96 -7.80
CA ASP A 273 -16.65 -7.27 -8.61
C ASP A 273 -17.54 -6.36 -7.77
N LYS A 274 -17.75 -6.74 -6.52
CA LYS A 274 -18.65 -6.08 -5.59
C LYS A 274 -18.02 -5.92 -4.22
N LEU A 275 -18.26 -4.79 -3.63
CA LEU A 275 -17.94 -4.47 -2.25
C LEU A 275 -19.04 -3.53 -1.75
N ASP A 276 -19.34 -3.50 -0.44
CA ASP A 276 -20.39 -2.62 0.07
C ASP A 276 -20.08 -1.16 -0.28
N THR A 277 -19.20 -0.52 0.46
CA THR A 277 -18.74 0.85 0.18
C THR A 277 -17.28 0.99 0.56
N LEU A 278 -16.53 1.79 -0.19
CA LEU A 278 -15.14 2.11 0.14
C LEU A 278 -15.02 3.27 1.12
N GLN A 279 -16.05 4.11 1.21
CA GLN A 279 -16.11 5.26 2.09
C GLN A 279 -17.45 5.31 2.85
N ASP A 280 -17.45 5.89 4.05
CA ASP A 280 -18.68 6.04 4.86
C ASP A 280 -19.57 7.18 4.36
N GLY A 281 -18.96 8.22 3.83
CA GLY A 281 -19.62 9.45 3.45
C GLY A 281 -19.93 10.36 4.64
N THR A 282 -20.14 11.62 4.32
CA THR A 282 -20.65 12.63 5.27
C THR A 282 -21.86 13.31 4.66
N LEU A 283 -22.87 13.63 5.48
CA LEU A 283 -24.08 14.33 5.04
C LEU A 283 -23.79 15.72 4.48
N ASP A 284 -22.70 16.33 4.96
CA ASP A 284 -22.31 17.70 4.61
C ASP A 284 -21.34 17.77 3.43
N SER A 285 -20.95 16.63 2.85
CA SER A 285 -20.01 16.63 1.74
C SER A 285 -20.69 16.93 0.42
N THR A 286 -20.25 17.99 -0.24
CA THR A 286 -20.61 18.33 -1.63
C THR A 286 -19.74 17.64 -2.66
N ALA A 287 -18.61 17.05 -2.24
CA ALA A 287 -17.70 16.33 -3.11
C ALA A 287 -18.20 14.90 -3.40
N PRO A 288 -17.86 14.33 -4.57
CA PRO A 288 -18.20 12.94 -4.86
C PRO A 288 -17.50 12.01 -3.89
N LEU A 289 -18.22 10.97 -3.44
CA LEU A 289 -17.79 9.97 -2.48
C LEU A 289 -17.99 8.58 -3.04
N LEU A 290 -17.22 7.61 -2.52
CA LEU A 290 -17.43 6.17 -2.74
C LEU A 290 -18.29 5.57 -1.60
N SER A 291 -19.32 6.30 -1.20
CA SER A 291 -20.24 5.94 -0.12
C SER A 291 -21.49 5.18 -0.60
N THR A 292 -21.59 4.90 -1.89
CA THR A 292 -22.64 4.05 -2.48
C THR A 292 -22.05 2.81 -3.12
N VAL A 293 -22.82 1.74 -3.16
CA VAL A 293 -22.44 0.49 -3.82
C VAL A 293 -22.11 0.73 -5.30
N VAL A 294 -22.93 1.50 -6.00
CA VAL A 294 -22.75 1.78 -7.45
C VAL A 294 -21.45 2.55 -7.70
N ALA A 295 -21.15 3.56 -6.90
CA ALA A 295 -19.91 4.32 -7.06
C ALA A 295 -18.67 3.45 -6.72
N THR A 296 -18.78 2.61 -5.70
CA THR A 296 -17.74 1.65 -5.31
C THR A 296 -17.51 0.62 -6.42
N GLU A 297 -18.56 0.02 -6.98
CA GLU A 297 -18.46 -0.92 -8.10
C GLU A 297 -17.82 -0.25 -9.32
N GLY A 298 -18.23 0.96 -9.67
CA GLY A 298 -17.61 1.74 -10.76
C GLY A 298 -16.11 1.98 -10.54
N TRP A 299 -15.71 2.23 -9.29
CA TRP A 299 -14.28 2.38 -8.98
C TRP A 299 -13.52 1.05 -9.01
N LEU A 300 -14.09 -0.04 -8.50
CA LEU A 300 -13.49 -1.37 -8.57
C LEU A 300 -13.24 -1.80 -10.02
N HIS A 301 -14.15 -1.44 -10.92
CA HIS A 301 -14.09 -1.79 -12.33
C HIS A 301 -13.26 -0.85 -13.20
N ARG A 302 -12.56 0.14 -12.61
CA ARG A 302 -11.84 1.19 -13.36
C ARG A 302 -10.71 0.68 -14.28
N PHE A 303 -10.24 -0.54 -14.06
CA PHE A 303 -9.26 -1.21 -14.91
C PHE A 303 -9.89 -2.29 -15.84
N ASN A 304 -11.21 -2.47 -15.78
CA ASN A 304 -11.88 -3.40 -16.66
C ASN A 304 -12.01 -2.80 -18.04
N VAL A 305 -11.58 -3.56 -19.03
CA VAL A 305 -11.72 -3.21 -20.44
C VAL A 305 -12.38 -4.38 -21.18
N PRO A 306 -13.12 -4.11 -22.26
CA PRO A 306 -13.63 -5.15 -23.14
C PRO A 306 -12.52 -6.01 -23.72
N GLU A 307 -12.75 -7.30 -23.89
CA GLU A 307 -11.74 -8.25 -24.36
C GLU A 307 -11.19 -7.89 -25.74
N ASP A 308 -12.07 -7.41 -26.62
CA ASP A 308 -11.73 -6.94 -27.98
C ASP A 308 -10.82 -5.70 -27.98
N GLN A 309 -10.72 -4.96 -26.87
CA GLN A 309 -9.86 -3.81 -26.70
C GLN A 309 -8.51 -4.13 -26.05
N LEU A 310 -8.29 -5.33 -25.55
CA LEU A 310 -7.03 -5.71 -24.89
C LEU A 310 -5.80 -5.48 -25.77
N ASN A 311 -5.91 -5.70 -27.08
CA ASN A 311 -4.79 -5.44 -28.00
C ASN A 311 -4.33 -3.98 -27.98
N LEU A 312 -5.21 -3.03 -27.74
CA LEU A 312 -4.84 -1.61 -27.61
C LEU A 312 -3.97 -1.39 -26.37
N TRP A 313 -4.27 -2.08 -25.28
CA TRP A 313 -3.52 -1.97 -24.02
C TRP A 313 -2.14 -2.63 -24.10
N TRP A 314 -2.00 -3.69 -24.89
CA TRP A 314 -0.68 -4.21 -25.26
C TRP A 314 0.17 -3.19 -26.01
N VAL A 315 -0.42 -2.45 -26.96
CA VAL A 315 0.26 -1.37 -27.66
C VAL A 315 0.63 -0.22 -26.72
N GLU A 316 -0.28 0.16 -25.81
CA GLU A 316 -0.01 1.20 -24.81
C GLU A 316 1.11 0.77 -23.85
N LEU A 317 1.14 -0.50 -23.40
CA LEU A 317 2.21 -1.02 -22.57
C LEU A 317 3.59 -0.84 -23.21
N HIS A 318 3.71 -1.08 -24.52
CA HIS A 318 4.98 -0.91 -25.25
C HIS A 318 5.49 0.54 -25.30
N LYS A 319 4.65 1.51 -24.98
CA LYS A 319 5.05 2.91 -24.83
C LYS A 319 5.57 3.25 -23.44
N THR A 320 5.38 2.34 -22.48
CA THR A 320 5.84 2.55 -21.10
C THR A 320 7.25 1.97 -20.91
N PRO A 321 8.00 2.48 -19.93
CA PRO A 321 9.32 1.98 -19.60
C PRO A 321 9.30 0.51 -19.17
N LYS A 322 10.31 -0.24 -19.60
CA LYS A 322 10.50 -1.62 -19.17
C LYS A 322 11.09 -1.68 -17.76
N VAL A 323 10.68 -2.66 -16.98
CA VAL A 323 11.22 -2.86 -15.63
C VAL A 323 12.73 -3.13 -15.65
N THR A 324 13.19 -3.91 -16.61
CA THR A 324 14.61 -4.28 -16.76
C THR A 324 15.50 -3.09 -17.09
N ASP A 325 15.05 -2.21 -17.98
CA ASP A 325 15.82 -1.03 -18.39
C ASP A 325 15.80 0.03 -17.29
N GLU A 326 14.70 0.19 -16.58
CA GLU A 326 14.56 1.23 -15.60
C GLU A 326 15.08 0.87 -14.21
N ARG A 327 15.08 -0.41 -13.79
CA ARG A 327 15.80 -0.75 -12.55
C ARG A 327 17.23 -0.23 -12.58
N THR A 328 17.91 -0.38 -13.73
CA THR A 328 19.26 0.13 -13.90
C THR A 328 19.28 1.65 -14.09
N ALA A 329 18.37 2.20 -14.87
CA ALA A 329 18.32 3.63 -15.15
C ALA A 329 17.83 4.44 -13.94
N ILE A 330 16.79 3.98 -13.21
CA ILE A 330 16.32 4.62 -11.97
C ILE A 330 17.39 4.51 -10.90
N ALA A 331 18.01 3.36 -10.73
CA ALA A 331 19.10 3.19 -9.77
C ALA A 331 20.25 4.14 -10.08
N GLU A 332 20.64 4.29 -11.34
CA GLU A 332 21.72 5.17 -11.76
C GLU A 332 21.34 6.66 -11.64
N GLN A 333 20.12 7.06 -12.00
CA GLN A 333 19.62 8.42 -11.83
C GLN A 333 19.47 8.77 -10.34
N THR A 334 18.94 7.85 -9.56
CA THR A 334 18.82 8.03 -8.10
C THR A 334 20.19 8.17 -7.47
N ARG A 335 21.14 7.34 -7.85
CA ARG A 335 22.52 7.43 -7.39
C ARG A 335 23.13 8.79 -7.72
N LYS A 336 23.02 9.25 -8.97
CA LYS A 336 23.53 10.56 -9.40
C LYS A 336 22.86 11.71 -8.67
N LEU A 337 21.55 11.58 -8.38
CA LEU A 337 20.83 12.60 -7.64
C LEU A 337 21.30 12.64 -6.18
N LEU A 338 21.40 11.48 -5.53
CA LEU A 338 21.90 11.37 -4.15
C LEU A 338 23.32 11.91 -4.03
N GLU A 339 24.21 11.56 -4.96
CA GLU A 339 25.58 12.09 -5.04
C GLU A 339 25.60 13.62 -5.16
N ARG A 340 24.76 14.20 -6.01
CA ARG A 340 24.65 15.67 -6.15
C ARG A 340 24.12 16.36 -4.90
N MET A 341 23.28 15.67 -4.15
CA MET A 341 22.69 16.17 -2.89
C MET A 341 23.61 15.89 -1.68
N GLY A 342 24.75 15.23 -1.87
CA GLY A 342 25.62 14.81 -0.77
C GLY A 342 25.00 13.76 0.16
N LEU A 343 24.00 13.01 -0.31
CA LEU A 343 23.29 11.99 0.46
C LEU A 343 23.97 10.62 0.36
N PRO A 344 23.82 9.75 1.37
CA PRO A 344 24.38 8.40 1.34
C PRO A 344 23.85 7.61 0.15
N VAL A 345 24.75 6.94 -0.55
CA VAL A 345 24.45 6.05 -1.67
C VAL A 345 24.74 4.61 -1.25
N GLU A 346 23.81 3.69 -1.47
CA GLU A 346 24.05 2.27 -1.22
C GLU A 346 25.19 1.77 -2.13
N PRO A 347 26.14 0.98 -1.60
CA PRO A 347 27.21 0.41 -2.42
C PRO A 347 26.62 -0.54 -3.47
N ARG A 348 27.27 -0.64 -4.63
CA ARG A 348 26.90 -1.63 -5.66
C ARG A 348 27.01 -3.03 -5.07
N SER A 349 25.90 -3.77 -5.04
CA SER A 349 25.87 -5.20 -4.75
C SER A 349 26.46 -6.01 -5.89
#